data_b2d2d83f43d25fc8c8a2f90cf0662578
#
_entry.id   b2d2d83f43d25fc8c8a2f90cf0662578
#
_cell.length_a   1.000
_cell.length_b   1.000
_cell.length_c   1.000
_cell.angle_alpha   90.00
_cell.angle_beta   90.00
_cell.angle_gamma   90.00
#
_symmetry.space_group_name_H-M   'P 1'
#
loop_
_entity.id
_entity.type
_entity.pdbx_description
1 polymer ?
#
loop_
_entity_poly.entity_id
_entity_poly.type
_entity_poly.pdbx_seq_one_letter_code
_entity_poly.pdbx_strand_id
1 'polypeptide(L)'
;MTKAQRKHFDKLANLGCSLCRHLGYGETPSHLHHIRRLGMKRENSPVIPLCPTHHVGNDGVHGLGKKAFAQKYGVTEEDLLAQTEALL
;
A
#
# COMPACT_ATOMS: atom_id res chain seq x y z
N MET A 1 15.16 12.64 -2.48
CA MET A 1 13.81 12.81 -1.89
C MET A 1 13.65 14.23 -1.37
N THR A 2 12.56 14.90 -1.74
CA THR A 2 12.26 16.25 -1.28
C THR A 2 11.63 16.22 0.12
N LYS A 3 11.59 17.39 0.78
CA LYS A 3 10.89 17.51 2.07
C LYS A 3 9.40 17.19 1.94
N ALA A 4 8.78 17.61 0.83
CA ALA A 4 7.36 17.33 0.59
C ALA A 4 7.11 15.84 0.43
N GLN A 5 7.96 15.12 -0.28
CA GLN A 5 7.85 13.68 -0.43
C GLN A 5 8.05 12.96 0.91
N ARG A 6 9.01 13.40 1.72
CA ARG A 6 9.25 12.83 3.05
C ARG A 6 8.04 13.01 3.95
N LYS A 7 7.45 14.21 3.99
CA LYS A 7 6.23 14.48 4.75
C LYS A 7 5.08 13.58 4.31
N HIS A 8 4.92 13.42 3.00
CA HIS A 8 3.87 12.58 2.43
C HIS A 8 4.07 11.12 2.86
N PHE A 9 5.30 10.61 2.75
CA PHE A 9 5.60 9.23 3.14
C PHE A 9 5.44 9.02 4.65
N ASP A 10 5.80 10.00 5.47
CA ASP A 10 5.60 9.92 6.92
C ASP A 10 4.10 9.84 7.25
N LYS A 11 3.27 10.62 6.58
CA LYS A 11 1.81 10.55 6.76
C LYS A 11 1.27 9.18 6.38
N LEU A 12 1.72 8.63 5.26
CA LEU A 12 1.32 7.29 4.82
C LEU A 12 1.72 6.23 5.84
N ALA A 13 2.96 6.28 6.31
CA ALA A 13 3.46 5.31 7.29
C ALA A 13 2.64 5.37 8.58
N ASN A 14 2.24 6.57 9.01
CA ASN A 14 1.48 6.77 10.23
C ASN A 14 0.03 6.28 10.12
N LEU A 15 -0.51 6.14 8.92
CA LEU A 15 -1.86 5.59 8.73
C LEU A 15 -1.92 4.09 9.02
N GLY A 16 -0.78 3.40 8.97
CA GLY A 16 -0.74 1.95 9.10
C GLY A 16 -1.14 1.23 7.81
N CYS A 17 -1.17 -0.08 7.84
CA CYS A 17 -1.45 -0.90 6.65
C CYS A 17 -2.83 -0.63 6.07
N SER A 18 -2.89 -0.29 4.79
CA SER A 18 -4.14 -0.03 4.07
C SER A 18 -5.05 -1.25 4.05
N LEU A 19 -4.48 -2.44 3.84
CA LEU A 19 -5.26 -3.67 3.80
C LEU A 19 -5.79 -4.05 5.18
N CYS A 20 -4.97 -3.93 6.23
CA CYS A 20 -5.43 -4.19 7.59
C CYS A 20 -6.57 -3.25 7.96
N ARG A 21 -6.49 -1.99 7.58
CA ARG A 21 -7.57 -1.01 7.79
C ARG A 21 -8.83 -1.43 7.04
N HIS A 22 -8.70 -1.84 5.79
CA HIS A 22 -9.82 -2.31 4.97
C HIS A 22 -10.49 -3.54 5.58
N LEU A 23 -9.69 -4.46 6.12
CA LEU A 23 -10.20 -5.70 6.74
C LEU A 23 -10.71 -5.50 8.17
N GLY A 24 -10.55 -4.30 8.73
CA GLY A 24 -11.01 -4.01 10.08
C GLY A 24 -10.06 -4.42 11.20
N TYR A 25 -8.79 -4.69 10.87
CA TYR A 25 -7.79 -5.07 11.88
C TYR A 25 -7.17 -3.88 12.61
N GLY A 26 -7.52 -2.65 12.19
CA GLY A 26 -6.99 -1.45 12.79
C GLY A 26 -5.65 -1.01 12.22
N GLU A 27 -4.92 -0.20 12.99
CA GLU A 27 -3.63 0.31 12.58
C GLU A 27 -2.53 -0.71 12.90
N THR A 28 -1.69 -1.01 11.90
CA THR A 28 -0.55 -1.91 12.07
C THR A 28 0.69 -1.23 11.46
N PRO A 29 1.89 -1.49 12.01
CA PRO A 29 3.12 -0.96 11.43
C PRO A 29 3.22 -1.33 9.96
N SER A 30 3.67 -0.40 9.13
CA SER A 30 3.64 -0.60 7.68
C SER A 30 4.96 -0.21 7.00
N HIS A 31 5.20 -0.86 5.86
CA HIS A 31 6.18 -0.45 4.87
C HIS A 31 5.48 0.40 3.82
N LEU A 32 6.26 1.13 3.02
CA LEU A 32 5.73 1.86 1.87
C LEU A 32 5.84 0.96 0.63
N HIS A 33 4.70 0.68 0.01
CA HIS A 33 4.62 -0.14 -1.19
C HIS A 33 4.35 0.75 -2.41
N HIS A 34 5.26 0.69 -3.40
CA HIS A 34 5.09 1.41 -4.66
C HIS A 34 4.23 0.58 -5.60
N ILE A 35 3.11 1.15 -6.04
CA ILE A 35 2.24 0.50 -7.02
C ILE A 35 2.86 0.68 -8.40
N ARG A 36 3.45 -0.39 -8.94
CA ARG A 36 4.13 -0.36 -10.24
C ARG A 36 3.10 -0.45 -11.36
N ARG A 37 3.20 0.46 -12.30
CA ARG A 37 2.37 0.48 -13.51
C ARG A 37 3.27 0.38 -14.72
N LEU A 38 2.76 -0.21 -15.81
CA LEU A 38 3.52 -0.36 -17.04
C LEU A 38 4.05 0.99 -17.53
N GLY A 39 5.36 1.07 -17.82
CA GLY A 39 5.99 2.28 -18.32
C GLY A 39 6.26 3.36 -17.29
N MET A 40 5.91 3.15 -16.03
CA MET A 40 6.10 4.13 -14.97
C MET A 40 7.36 3.82 -14.16
N LYS A 41 8.16 4.84 -13.90
CA LYS A 41 9.33 4.72 -13.02
C LYS A 41 8.87 4.60 -11.58
N ARG A 42 9.62 3.85 -10.75
CA ARG A 42 9.32 3.66 -9.34
C ARG A 42 9.12 4.98 -8.60
N GLU A 43 9.98 5.95 -8.83
CA GLU A 43 9.92 7.26 -8.16
C GLU A 43 8.67 8.06 -8.46
N ASN A 44 8.00 7.75 -9.58
CA ASN A 44 6.75 8.39 -9.98
C ASN A 44 5.52 7.54 -9.66
N SER A 45 5.72 6.34 -9.10
CA SER A 45 4.64 5.43 -8.78
C SER A 45 3.88 5.89 -7.53
N PRO A 46 2.55 5.73 -7.50
CA PRO A 46 1.80 5.95 -6.26
C PRO A 46 2.25 4.98 -5.17
N VAL A 47 2.10 5.39 -3.92
CA VAL A 47 2.56 4.62 -2.76
C VAL A 47 1.40 4.40 -1.81
N ILE A 48 1.29 3.17 -1.28
CA ILE A 48 0.36 2.85 -0.20
C ILE A 48 1.11 2.18 0.95
N PRO A 49 0.66 2.37 2.22
CA PRO A 49 1.25 1.65 3.34
C PRO A 49 0.71 0.22 3.41
N LEU A 50 1.59 -0.76 3.54
CA LEU A 50 1.22 -2.18 3.73
C LEU A 50 2.12 -2.77 4.81
N CYS A 51 1.54 -3.54 5.74
CA CYS A 51 2.33 -4.21 6.77
C CYS A 51 3.19 -5.33 6.15
N PRO A 52 4.22 -5.81 6.84
CA PRO A 52 5.10 -6.86 6.29
C PRO A 52 4.33 -8.08 5.78
N THR A 53 3.31 -8.54 6.50
CA THR A 53 2.51 -9.69 6.09
C THR A 53 1.80 -9.46 4.75
N HIS A 54 1.23 -8.28 4.55
CA HIS A 54 0.47 -7.95 3.35
C HIS A 54 1.32 -7.31 2.25
N HIS A 55 2.60 -7.03 2.51
CA HIS A 55 3.53 -6.47 1.53
C HIS A 55 4.42 -7.57 0.95
N VAL A 56 5.30 -8.15 1.77
CA VAL A 56 6.31 -9.12 1.33
C VAL A 56 6.06 -10.55 1.81
N GLY A 57 5.13 -10.75 2.73
CA GLY A 57 4.79 -12.08 3.23
C GLY A 57 4.10 -12.94 2.18
N ASN A 58 3.90 -14.21 2.48
CA ASN A 58 3.26 -15.16 1.55
C ASN A 58 1.81 -14.76 1.21
N ASP A 59 1.16 -14.04 2.11
CA ASP A 59 -0.20 -13.53 1.91
C ASP A 59 -0.23 -12.10 1.41
N GLY A 60 0.92 -11.53 1.07
CA GLY A 60 1.06 -10.15 0.63
C GLY A 60 1.11 -10.02 -0.89
N VAL A 61 1.12 -8.76 -1.35
CA VAL A 61 1.09 -8.46 -2.78
C VAL A 61 2.31 -9.01 -3.51
N HIS A 62 3.50 -8.98 -2.89
CA HIS A 62 4.70 -9.52 -3.52
C HIS A 62 4.74 -11.05 -3.49
N GLY A 63 4.17 -11.68 -2.46
CA GLY A 63 4.10 -13.13 -2.37
C GLY A 63 3.08 -13.74 -3.31
N LEU A 64 1.91 -13.13 -3.40
CA LEU A 64 0.79 -13.63 -4.22
C LEU A 64 0.81 -13.12 -5.65
N GLY A 65 1.32 -11.90 -5.87
CA GLY A 65 1.13 -11.18 -7.12
C GLY A 65 -0.17 -10.37 -7.09
N LYS A 66 -0.25 -9.36 -7.94
CA LYS A 66 -1.37 -8.40 -7.94
C LYS A 66 -2.73 -9.06 -8.15
N LYS A 67 -2.84 -9.97 -9.09
CA LYS A 67 -4.11 -10.62 -9.43
C LYS A 67 -4.61 -11.52 -8.30
N ALA A 68 -3.76 -12.38 -7.77
CA ALA A 68 -4.12 -13.27 -6.67
C ALA A 68 -4.41 -12.50 -5.39
N PHE A 69 -3.67 -11.43 -5.13
CA PHE A 69 -3.91 -10.54 -4.00
C PHE A 69 -5.32 -9.94 -4.07
N ALA A 70 -5.70 -9.41 -5.24
CA ALA A 70 -7.02 -8.82 -5.43
C ALA A 70 -8.13 -9.86 -5.28
N GLN A 71 -7.93 -11.07 -5.79
CA GLN A 71 -8.89 -12.16 -5.67
C GLN A 71 -9.07 -12.61 -4.22
N LYS A 72 -7.97 -12.71 -3.47
CA LYS A 72 -8.00 -13.15 -2.08
C LYS A 72 -8.74 -12.18 -1.17
N TYR A 73 -8.46 -10.89 -1.32
CA TYR A 73 -8.96 -9.87 -0.39
C TYR A 73 -10.16 -9.09 -0.93
N GLY A 74 -10.53 -9.28 -2.19
CA GLY A 74 -11.66 -8.58 -2.80
C GLY A 74 -11.41 -7.11 -3.06
N VAL A 75 -10.14 -6.65 -3.02
CA VAL A 75 -9.76 -5.27 -3.30
C VAL A 75 -8.45 -5.25 -4.08
N THR A 76 -8.31 -4.28 -4.98
CA THR A 76 -7.09 -4.07 -5.75
C THR A 76 -6.17 -3.08 -5.05
N GLU A 77 -4.90 -3.02 -5.48
CA GLU A 77 -3.98 -1.97 -5.03
C GLU A 77 -4.53 -0.58 -5.32
N GLU A 78 -5.19 -0.40 -6.47
CA GLU A 78 -5.79 0.88 -6.85
C GLU A 78 -6.94 1.27 -5.92
N ASP A 79 -7.76 0.29 -5.50
CA ASP A 79 -8.81 0.53 -4.51
C ASP A 79 -8.23 1.00 -3.18
N LEU A 80 -7.15 0.34 -2.74
CA LEU A 80 -6.46 0.72 -1.50
C LEU A 80 -5.83 2.11 -1.61
N LEU A 81 -5.32 2.47 -2.79
CA LEU A 81 -4.78 3.80 -3.05
C LEU A 81 -5.86 4.85 -2.89
N ALA A 82 -7.03 4.64 -3.50
CA ALA A 82 -8.15 5.57 -3.39
C ALA A 82 -8.60 5.75 -1.94
N GLN A 83 -8.72 4.66 -1.19
CA GLN A 83 -9.07 4.71 0.23
C GLN A 83 -8.04 5.48 1.05
N THR A 84 -6.76 5.25 0.76
CA THR A 84 -5.66 5.92 1.45
C THR A 84 -5.65 7.42 1.17
N GLU A 85 -5.81 7.81 -0.09
CA GLU A 85 -5.85 9.22 -0.49
C GLU A 85 -7.01 9.97 0.17
N ALA A 86 -8.12 9.31 0.37
CA ALA A 86 -9.28 9.90 1.05
C ALA A 86 -9.00 10.23 2.52
N LEU A 87 -7.98 9.63 3.12
CA LEU A 87 -7.59 9.87 4.51
C LEU A 87 -6.51 10.95 4.65
N LEU A 88 -5.95 11.42 3.58
CA LEU A 88 -4.88 12.45 3.59
C LEU A 88 -5.48 13.90 3.53
#